data_73398d75f88d3aa2a33e8bf55c75cd77
#
_entry.id   73398d75f88d3aa2a33e8bf55c75cd77
#
_cell.length_a   1.000
_cell.length_b   1.000
_cell.length_c   1.000
_cell.angle_alpha   90.00
_cell.angle_beta   90.00
_cell.angle_gamma   90.00
#
_symmetry.space_group_name_H-M   'P 1'
#
loop_
_entity.id
_entity.type
_entity.pdbx_description
1 polymer ?
#
loop_
_entity_poly.entity_id
_entity_poly.type
_entity_poly.pdbx_seq_one_letter_code
_entity_poly.pdbx_strand_id
1 'polypeptide(L)'
;MADNTILSRLDGLKLKYEETGQKLTDPEVIADVKQFVQLNKEYKELEPIIETSERYRTALANLAEAKDILANDKDEEMREMARGEITELEPAIEQMEEQIKLLLIPKDPQDSKNAIMEIRGGTGGDEAAIFAGDLLRMYTKYIESKGWRYE
;
A
#
# COMPACT_ATOMS: atom_id res chain seq x y z
N MET A 1 5.96 -5.35 -21.88
CA MET A 1 6.67 -6.48 -21.19
C MET A 1 6.73 -6.30 -19.67
N ALA A 2 6.73 -5.08 -19.13
CA ALA A 2 6.70 -4.83 -17.69
C ALA A 2 5.37 -5.28 -17.02
N ASP A 3 4.24 -5.04 -17.66
CA ASP A 3 2.90 -5.34 -17.14
C ASP A 3 2.70 -6.83 -16.78
N ASN A 4 3.20 -7.74 -17.60
CA ASN A 4 3.01 -9.18 -17.37
C ASN A 4 3.77 -9.66 -16.12
N THR A 5 4.88 -9.01 -15.76
CA THR A 5 5.68 -9.35 -14.57
C THR A 5 5.00 -8.85 -13.30
N ILE A 6 4.41 -7.65 -13.32
CA ILE A 6 3.67 -7.09 -12.17
C ILE A 6 2.42 -7.93 -11.92
N LEU A 7 1.62 -8.19 -12.94
CA LEU A 7 0.39 -8.99 -12.82
C LEU A 7 0.66 -10.39 -12.30
N SER A 8 1.70 -11.06 -12.77
CA SER A 8 2.09 -12.39 -12.29
C SER A 8 2.48 -12.39 -10.81
N ARG A 9 3.18 -11.34 -10.34
CA ARG A 9 3.50 -11.20 -8.90
C ARG A 9 2.25 -10.94 -8.07
N LEU A 10 1.32 -10.12 -8.57
CA LEU A 10 0.06 -9.83 -7.91
C LEU A 10 -0.83 -11.08 -7.82
N ASP A 11 -0.81 -11.97 -8.82
CA ASP A 11 -1.51 -13.26 -8.76
C ASP A 11 -0.96 -14.15 -7.65
N GLY A 12 0.36 -14.24 -7.51
CA GLY A 12 0.97 -14.99 -6.42
C GLY A 12 0.62 -14.43 -5.04
N LEU A 13 0.56 -13.10 -4.90
CA LEU A 13 0.17 -12.45 -3.64
C LEU A 13 -1.32 -12.63 -3.34
N LYS A 14 -2.19 -12.63 -4.36
CA LYS A 14 -3.61 -12.91 -4.20
C LYS A 14 -3.84 -14.33 -3.66
N LEU A 15 -3.18 -15.32 -4.26
CA LEU A 15 -3.25 -16.70 -3.78
C LEU A 15 -2.79 -16.81 -2.32
N LYS A 16 -1.68 -16.16 -1.98
CA LYS A 16 -1.16 -16.13 -0.59
C LYS A 16 -2.14 -15.47 0.37
N TYR A 17 -2.78 -14.37 -0.02
CA TYR A 17 -3.80 -13.68 0.76
C TYR A 17 -5.00 -14.59 1.04
N GLU A 18 -5.52 -15.27 0.02
CA GLU A 18 -6.62 -16.21 0.14
C GLU A 18 -6.28 -17.40 1.04
N GLU A 19 -5.10 -18.01 0.85
CA GLU A 19 -4.61 -19.10 1.71
C GLU A 19 -4.45 -18.67 3.17
N THR A 20 -3.92 -17.46 3.40
CA THR A 20 -3.74 -16.91 4.76
C THR A 20 -5.11 -16.63 5.40
N GLY A 21 -6.06 -16.10 4.63
CA GLY A 21 -7.44 -15.90 5.07
C GLY A 21 -8.13 -17.21 5.47
N GLN A 22 -7.93 -18.27 4.70
CA GLN A 22 -8.46 -19.61 5.03
C GLN A 22 -7.83 -20.16 6.32
N LYS A 23 -6.50 -20.03 6.49
CA LYS A 23 -5.82 -20.49 7.71
C LYS A 23 -6.30 -19.74 8.96
N LEU A 24 -6.65 -18.47 8.85
CA LEU A 24 -7.18 -17.69 9.97
C LEU A 24 -8.57 -18.17 10.45
N THR A 25 -9.28 -18.96 9.66
CA THR A 25 -10.56 -19.59 10.04
C THR A 25 -10.40 -20.98 10.64
N ASP A 26 -9.18 -21.54 10.64
CA ASP A 26 -8.89 -22.88 11.15
C ASP A 26 -8.91 -22.88 12.69
N PRO A 27 -9.70 -23.76 13.35
CA PRO A 27 -9.75 -23.86 14.79
C PRO A 27 -8.40 -24.14 15.45
N GLU A 28 -7.51 -24.91 14.80
CA GLU A 28 -6.17 -25.19 15.33
C GLU A 28 -5.30 -23.93 15.35
N VAL A 29 -5.39 -23.11 14.30
CA VAL A 29 -4.70 -21.83 14.23
C VAL A 29 -5.25 -20.83 15.25
N ILE A 30 -6.58 -20.79 15.41
CA ILE A 30 -7.24 -19.91 16.41
C ILE A 30 -6.80 -20.27 17.84
N ALA A 31 -6.57 -21.55 18.11
CA ALA A 31 -6.10 -22.02 19.41
C ALA A 31 -4.62 -21.63 19.71
N ASP A 32 -3.80 -21.47 18.68
CA ASP A 32 -2.42 -20.96 18.80
C ASP A 32 -2.36 -19.44 18.60
N VAL A 33 -2.43 -18.71 19.69
CA VAL A 33 -2.43 -17.24 19.70
C VAL A 33 -1.22 -16.65 18.96
N LYS A 34 -0.04 -17.28 19.05
CA LYS A 34 1.17 -16.77 18.38
C LYS A 34 1.06 -16.91 16.87
N GLN A 35 0.64 -18.07 16.41
CA GLN A 35 0.45 -18.36 14.99
C GLN A 35 -0.67 -17.45 14.41
N PHE A 36 -1.78 -17.33 15.12
CA PHE A 36 -2.90 -16.47 14.72
C PHE A 36 -2.46 -15.01 14.56
N VAL A 37 -1.74 -14.44 15.53
CA VAL A 37 -1.25 -13.05 15.47
C VAL A 37 -0.30 -12.85 14.27
N GLN A 38 0.58 -13.80 14.01
CA GLN A 38 1.50 -13.72 12.88
C GLN A 38 0.76 -13.76 11.54
N LEU A 39 -0.15 -14.71 11.36
CA LEU A 39 -0.95 -14.82 10.13
C LEU A 39 -1.86 -13.60 9.93
N ASN A 40 -2.48 -13.10 10.99
CA ASN A 40 -3.32 -11.91 10.91
C ASN A 40 -2.52 -10.65 10.53
N LYS A 41 -1.27 -10.53 11.02
CA LYS A 41 -0.36 -9.45 10.59
C LYS A 41 -0.05 -9.58 9.08
N GLU A 42 0.30 -10.76 8.63
CA GLU A 42 0.59 -11.04 7.22
C GLU A 42 -0.63 -10.75 6.31
N TYR A 43 -1.82 -11.19 6.74
CA TYR A 43 -3.08 -10.93 6.04
C TYR A 43 -3.33 -9.42 5.87
N LYS A 44 -3.19 -8.65 6.95
CA LYS A 44 -3.36 -7.20 6.92
C LYS A 44 -2.28 -6.46 6.11
N GLU A 45 -1.09 -7.02 6.01
CA GLU A 45 -0.03 -6.45 5.17
C GLU A 45 -0.30 -6.67 3.68
N LEU A 46 -0.94 -7.76 3.31
CA LEU A 46 -1.33 -8.07 1.94
C LEU A 46 -2.59 -7.32 1.48
N GLU A 47 -3.51 -7.02 2.38
CA GLU A 47 -4.81 -6.41 2.09
C GLU A 47 -4.71 -5.17 1.17
N PRO A 48 -3.91 -4.12 1.47
CA PRO A 48 -3.81 -2.94 0.61
C PRO A 48 -3.21 -3.24 -0.77
N ILE A 49 -2.37 -4.29 -0.87
CA ILE A 49 -1.82 -4.73 -2.15
C ILE A 49 -2.92 -5.34 -3.00
N ILE A 50 -3.76 -6.19 -2.40
CA ILE A 50 -4.87 -6.85 -3.10
C ILE A 50 -5.92 -5.85 -3.53
N GLU A 51 -6.34 -4.92 -2.66
CA GLU A 51 -7.29 -3.86 -3.00
C GLU A 51 -6.81 -3.01 -4.18
N THR A 52 -5.55 -2.58 -4.14
CA THR A 52 -4.97 -1.78 -5.24
C THR A 52 -4.86 -2.61 -6.52
N SER A 53 -4.49 -3.89 -6.42
CA SER A 53 -4.42 -4.83 -7.54
C SER A 53 -5.77 -5.03 -8.23
N GLU A 54 -6.86 -5.17 -7.47
CA GLU A 54 -8.20 -5.34 -8.03
C GLU A 54 -8.68 -4.08 -8.75
N ARG A 55 -8.43 -2.91 -8.17
CA ARG A 55 -8.71 -1.62 -8.83
C ARG A 55 -7.91 -1.45 -10.12
N TYR A 56 -6.63 -1.79 -10.10
CA TYR A 56 -5.75 -1.74 -11.26
C TYR A 56 -6.23 -2.66 -12.39
N ARG A 57 -6.63 -3.91 -12.07
CA ARG A 57 -7.18 -4.84 -13.05
C ARG A 57 -8.47 -4.35 -13.68
N THR A 58 -9.36 -3.78 -12.87
CA THR A 58 -10.61 -3.18 -13.34
C THR A 58 -10.33 -2.02 -14.30
N ALA A 59 -9.40 -1.14 -13.93
CA ALA A 59 -9.01 -0.02 -14.79
C ALA A 59 -8.39 -0.47 -16.12
N LEU A 60 -7.56 -1.51 -16.10
CA LEU A 60 -7.00 -2.11 -17.33
C LEU A 60 -8.09 -2.71 -18.24
N ALA A 61 -9.07 -3.41 -17.65
CA ALA A 61 -10.19 -3.97 -18.40
C ALA A 61 -11.06 -2.88 -19.02
N ASN A 62 -11.40 -1.84 -18.27
CA ASN A 62 -12.17 -0.69 -18.76
C ASN A 62 -11.41 0.05 -19.88
N LEU A 63 -10.09 0.24 -19.71
CA LEU A 63 -9.26 0.86 -20.76
C LEU A 63 -9.25 0.03 -22.04
N ALA A 64 -9.18 -1.30 -21.92
CA ALA A 64 -9.24 -2.18 -23.09
C ALA A 64 -10.60 -2.11 -23.79
N GLU A 65 -11.70 -2.08 -23.04
CA GLU A 65 -13.06 -1.92 -23.56
C GLU A 65 -13.25 -0.56 -24.25
N ALA A 66 -12.82 0.53 -23.61
CA ALA A 66 -12.91 1.86 -24.20
C ALA A 66 -12.10 1.97 -25.48
N LYS A 67 -10.91 1.36 -25.57
CA LYS A 67 -10.10 1.29 -26.79
C LYS A 67 -10.78 0.46 -27.89
N ASP A 68 -11.47 -0.62 -27.53
CA ASP A 68 -12.23 -1.44 -28.49
C ASP A 68 -13.43 -0.67 -29.05
N ILE A 69 -14.20 0.02 -28.22
CA ILE A 69 -15.31 0.91 -28.63
C ILE A 69 -14.78 1.97 -29.58
N LEU A 70 -13.69 2.66 -29.22
CA LEU A 70 -13.10 3.70 -30.05
C LEU A 70 -12.67 3.18 -31.44
N ALA A 71 -12.21 1.94 -31.50
CA ALA A 71 -11.72 1.33 -32.75
C ALA A 71 -12.85 0.79 -33.65
N ASN A 72 -13.89 0.21 -33.06
CA ASN A 72 -14.85 -0.65 -33.76
C ASN A 72 -16.27 -0.10 -33.77
N ASP A 73 -16.66 0.78 -32.86
CA ASP A 73 -18.00 1.36 -32.84
C ASP A 73 -18.16 2.41 -33.90
N LYS A 74 -19.37 2.48 -34.50
CA LYS A 74 -19.74 3.44 -35.53
C LYS A 74 -20.48 4.65 -35.00
N ASP A 75 -20.95 4.58 -33.76
CA ASP A 75 -21.64 5.67 -33.09
C ASP A 75 -20.61 6.69 -32.56
N GLU A 76 -20.71 7.92 -33.07
CA GLU A 76 -19.76 8.98 -32.70
C GLU A 76 -19.93 9.42 -31.24
N GLU A 77 -21.12 9.31 -30.65
CA GLU A 77 -21.37 9.62 -29.24
C GLU A 77 -20.65 8.60 -28.36
N MET A 78 -20.76 7.31 -28.66
CA MET A 78 -20.05 6.25 -27.96
C MET A 78 -18.53 6.40 -28.08
N ARG A 79 -18.02 6.77 -29.23
CA ARG A 79 -16.59 7.02 -29.47
C ARG A 79 -16.08 8.23 -28.70
N GLU A 80 -16.87 9.29 -28.57
CA GLU A 80 -16.50 10.47 -27.78
C GLU A 80 -16.45 10.15 -26.29
N MET A 81 -17.42 9.39 -25.78
CA MET A 81 -17.39 8.88 -24.41
C MET A 81 -16.14 8.02 -24.15
N ALA A 82 -15.83 7.10 -25.05
CA ALA A 82 -14.64 6.25 -24.94
C ALA A 82 -13.33 7.06 -24.96
N ARG A 83 -13.23 8.15 -25.75
CA ARG A 83 -12.08 9.06 -25.69
C ARG A 83 -11.91 9.74 -24.34
N GLY A 84 -13.02 10.21 -23.75
CA GLY A 84 -13.04 10.79 -22.41
C GLY A 84 -12.54 9.79 -21.36
N GLU A 85 -13.09 8.58 -21.39
CA GLU A 85 -12.71 7.51 -20.47
C GLU A 85 -11.23 7.09 -20.60
N ILE A 86 -10.71 6.96 -21.82
CA ILE A 86 -9.28 6.68 -22.04
C ILE A 86 -8.40 7.77 -21.42
N THR A 87 -8.78 9.04 -21.61
CA THR A 87 -8.02 10.20 -21.11
C THR A 87 -7.95 10.21 -19.56
N GLU A 88 -8.99 9.70 -18.89
CA GLU A 88 -9.02 9.60 -17.42
C GLU A 88 -8.31 8.35 -16.91
N LEU A 89 -8.48 7.21 -17.60
CA LEU A 89 -7.94 5.92 -17.16
C LEU A 89 -6.43 5.80 -17.32
N GLU A 90 -5.84 6.33 -18.41
CA GLU A 90 -4.40 6.19 -18.64
C GLU A 90 -3.54 6.76 -17.50
N PRO A 91 -3.73 8.03 -17.04
CA PRO A 91 -2.97 8.55 -15.92
C PRO A 91 -3.32 7.88 -14.59
N ALA A 92 -4.57 7.41 -14.40
CA ALA A 92 -4.95 6.68 -13.20
C ALA A 92 -4.25 5.31 -13.11
N ILE A 93 -4.09 4.62 -14.23
CA ILE A 93 -3.35 3.36 -14.33
C ILE A 93 -1.87 3.57 -13.99
N GLU A 94 -1.23 4.61 -14.54
CA GLU A 94 0.16 4.94 -14.21
C GLU A 94 0.36 5.19 -12.71
N GLN A 95 -0.55 5.94 -12.08
CA GLN A 95 -0.51 6.20 -10.63
C GLN A 95 -0.69 4.91 -9.82
N MET A 96 -1.60 4.01 -10.23
CA MET A 96 -1.78 2.72 -9.58
C MET A 96 -0.56 1.82 -9.73
N GLU A 97 0.12 1.83 -10.86
CA GLU A 97 1.39 1.09 -11.07
C GLU A 97 2.49 1.58 -10.12
N GLU A 98 2.66 2.89 -9.98
CA GLU A 98 3.60 3.48 -9.04
C GLU A 98 3.27 3.08 -7.59
N GLN A 99 2.00 3.16 -7.24
CA GLN A 99 1.53 2.75 -5.91
C GLN A 99 1.79 1.25 -5.65
N ILE A 100 1.50 0.38 -6.63
CA ILE A 100 1.77 -1.06 -6.53
C ILE A 100 3.28 -1.31 -6.37
N LYS A 101 4.13 -0.63 -7.14
CA LYS A 101 5.59 -0.76 -7.00
C LYS A 101 6.05 -0.43 -5.59
N LEU A 102 5.51 0.64 -4.97
CA LEU A 102 5.83 1.01 -3.59
C LEU A 102 5.33 -0.03 -2.58
N LEU A 103 4.11 -0.54 -2.77
CA LEU A 103 3.53 -1.57 -1.90
C LEU A 103 4.26 -2.92 -1.98
N LEU A 104 4.92 -3.21 -3.12
CA LEU A 104 5.70 -4.43 -3.33
C LEU A 104 7.12 -4.36 -2.76
N ILE A 105 7.56 -3.22 -2.23
CA ILE A 105 8.84 -3.12 -1.53
C ILE A 105 8.74 -3.91 -0.24
N PRO A 106 9.65 -4.89 -0.01
CA PRO A 106 9.65 -5.65 1.23
C PRO A 106 9.81 -4.72 2.44
N LYS A 107 8.93 -4.86 3.42
CA LYS A 107 9.06 -4.13 4.68
C LYS A 107 10.25 -4.68 5.47
N ASP A 108 11.02 -3.80 6.09
CA ASP A 108 12.08 -4.21 7.01
C ASP A 108 11.43 -4.87 8.25
N PRO A 109 11.84 -6.08 8.65
CA PRO A 109 11.38 -6.70 9.89
C PRO A 109 11.60 -5.83 11.15
N GLN A 110 12.51 -4.87 11.08
CA GLN A 110 12.79 -3.93 12.15
C GLN A 110 11.72 -2.82 12.28
N ASP A 111 11.02 -2.49 11.19
CA ASP A 111 10.01 -1.42 11.16
C ASP A 111 8.86 -1.62 12.15
N SER A 112 8.61 -2.86 12.55
CA SER A 112 7.58 -3.21 13.53
C SER A 112 8.04 -3.19 14.99
N LYS A 113 9.33 -2.88 15.24
CA LYS A 113 9.90 -2.83 16.58
C LYS A 113 9.78 -1.45 17.20
N ASN A 114 9.80 -1.41 18.53
CA ASN A 114 9.92 -0.16 19.26
C ASN A 114 11.30 0.44 19.01
N ALA A 115 11.35 1.76 18.88
CA ALA A 115 12.58 2.52 18.71
C ALA A 115 12.84 3.39 19.94
N ILE A 116 14.11 3.53 20.29
CA ILE A 116 14.57 4.49 21.31
C ILE A 116 15.15 5.69 20.56
N MET A 117 14.60 6.87 20.85
CA MET A 117 15.11 8.12 20.31
C MET A 117 15.84 8.89 21.41
N GLU A 118 17.08 9.25 21.16
CA GLU A 118 17.87 10.09 22.06
C GLU A 118 18.13 11.44 21.40
N ILE A 119 17.77 12.52 22.09
CA ILE A 119 17.97 13.89 21.63
C ILE A 119 18.91 14.58 22.63
N ARG A 120 20.04 15.10 22.14
CA ARG A 120 21.06 15.76 22.98
C ARG A 120 21.34 17.15 22.45
N GLY A 121 21.49 18.12 23.36
CA GLY A 121 21.89 19.49 23.04
C GLY A 121 23.36 19.63 22.60
N GLY A 122 24.17 18.59 22.71
CA GLY A 122 25.59 18.64 22.38
C GLY A 122 26.37 19.66 23.23
N THR A 123 27.40 20.29 22.61
CA THR A 123 28.28 21.28 23.28
C THR A 123 27.85 22.71 23.05
N GLY A 124 26.65 22.95 22.54
CA GLY A 124 26.18 24.27 22.06
C GLY A 124 25.59 25.22 23.10
N GLY A 125 25.67 24.93 24.40
CA GLY A 125 25.12 25.80 25.45
C GLY A 125 23.57 25.86 25.44
N ASP A 126 23.04 27.00 25.95
CA ASP A 126 21.60 27.18 26.15
C ASP A 126 20.77 27.11 24.85
N GLU A 127 21.28 27.66 23.76
CA GLU A 127 20.61 27.62 22.46
C GLU A 127 20.45 26.19 21.94
N ALA A 128 21.46 25.34 22.11
CA ALA A 128 21.40 23.96 21.71
C ALA A 128 20.43 23.14 22.62
N ALA A 129 20.32 23.50 23.89
CA ALA A 129 19.33 22.90 24.81
C ALA A 129 17.90 23.31 24.41
N ILE A 130 17.65 24.56 24.04
CA ILE A 130 16.36 25.03 23.53
C ILE A 130 15.99 24.28 22.22
N PHE A 131 16.92 24.16 21.29
CA PHE A 131 16.72 23.47 20.03
C PHE A 131 16.41 21.96 20.26
N ALA A 132 17.11 21.31 21.19
CA ALA A 132 16.81 19.93 21.55
C ALA A 132 15.39 19.77 22.11
N GLY A 133 14.91 20.77 22.89
CA GLY A 133 13.53 20.82 23.37
C GLY A 133 12.51 21.01 22.25
N ASP A 134 12.84 21.79 21.22
CA ASP A 134 11.98 21.98 20.06
C ASP A 134 11.91 20.72 19.20
N LEU A 135 13.03 20.03 19.03
CA LEU A 135 13.06 18.72 18.36
C LEU A 135 12.22 17.69 19.10
N LEU A 136 12.36 17.61 20.42
CA LEU A 136 11.53 16.71 21.25
C LEU A 136 10.04 17.00 21.03
N ARG A 137 9.64 18.26 21.05
CA ARG A 137 8.24 18.66 20.83
C ARG A 137 7.76 18.29 19.42
N MET A 138 8.60 18.49 18.40
CA MET A 138 8.29 18.11 17.02
C MET A 138 8.04 16.60 16.90
N TYR A 139 8.94 15.78 17.41
CA TYR A 139 8.81 14.32 17.34
C TYR A 139 7.62 13.80 18.17
N THR A 140 7.38 14.38 19.35
CA THR A 140 6.21 14.04 20.16
C THR A 140 4.91 14.26 19.39
N LYS A 141 4.77 15.42 18.76
CA LYS A 141 3.59 15.70 17.92
C LYS A 141 3.46 14.78 16.72
N TYR A 142 4.58 14.40 16.11
CA TYR A 142 4.58 13.43 15.02
C TYR A 142 4.12 12.05 15.49
N ILE A 143 4.62 11.56 16.63
CA ILE A 143 4.25 10.30 17.25
C ILE A 143 2.73 10.28 17.55
N GLU A 144 2.22 11.37 18.16
CA GLU A 144 0.79 11.55 18.45
C GLU A 144 -0.05 11.50 17.14
N SER A 145 0.41 12.17 16.08
CA SER A 145 -0.29 12.17 14.77
C SER A 145 -0.37 10.78 14.13
N LYS A 146 0.55 9.88 14.50
CA LYS A 146 0.56 8.48 14.05
C LYS A 146 -0.19 7.54 14.99
N GLY A 147 -0.71 8.04 16.11
CA GLY A 147 -1.37 7.22 17.14
C GLY A 147 -0.41 6.28 17.88
N TRP A 148 0.90 6.54 17.82
CA TRP A 148 1.89 5.77 18.54
C TRP A 148 1.95 6.20 20.00
N ARG A 149 2.43 5.29 20.87
CA ARG A 149 2.67 5.59 22.28
C ARG A 149 4.15 5.87 22.49
N TYR A 150 4.47 6.80 23.40
CA TYR A 150 5.84 7.06 23.85
C TYR A 150 5.88 7.17 25.37
N GLU A 151 7.01 6.85 25.96
CA GLU A 151 7.32 6.95 27.39
C GLU A 151 8.57 7.82 27.58
#